data_fe80d4cbe94df29e971c79249cf49904
#
_entry.id   fe80d4cbe94df29e971c79249cf49904
#
_cell.length_a   1.000
_cell.length_b   1.000
_cell.length_c   1.000
_cell.angle_alpha   90.00
_cell.angle_beta   90.00
_cell.angle_gamma   90.00
#
_symmetry.space_group_name_H-M   'P 1'
#
loop_
_entity.id
_entity.type
_entity.pdbx_description
1 polymer ?
#
loop_
_entity_poly.entity_id
_entity_poly.type
_entity_poly.pdbx_seq_one_letter_code
_entity_poly.pdbx_strand_id
1 'polypeptide(L)'
;MAKPKKKEGFLETIKTIIFALILAGIFRTLFFQPFWIPSGSMKDTLLIGDFLFVNKMSYGYSYASCPTVRIAAIGLNIEAEDICGFLRGGNKRILGAEPKRGDVVVFRHPSNGQDYIKRLIALPGEKVQIKNGLVFINGTPVEVISDGTFDEVKAPQGPFRNMPRCANEVVEQNGICKKEKFVETLPNGVSHSILNFMRQTVDD
;
A
#
# COMPACT_ATOMS: atom_id res chain seq x y z
N MET A 1 13.69 -44.83 -33.96
CA MET A 1 12.86 -45.47 -32.90
C MET A 1 12.51 -44.42 -31.87
N ALA A 2 11.26 -43.93 -31.85
CA ALA A 2 10.80 -42.95 -30.87
C ALA A 2 10.50 -43.66 -29.54
N LYS A 3 11.11 -43.20 -28.43
CA LYS A 3 10.79 -43.71 -27.08
C LYS A 3 9.32 -43.46 -26.78
N PRO A 4 8.58 -44.47 -26.24
CA PRO A 4 7.19 -44.26 -25.86
C PRO A 4 7.13 -43.17 -24.76
N LYS A 5 6.29 -42.14 -24.95
CA LYS A 5 5.96 -41.16 -23.90
C LYS A 5 5.29 -41.91 -22.73
N LYS A 6 6.00 -42.00 -21.60
CA LYS A 6 5.46 -42.48 -20.34
C LYS A 6 4.22 -41.63 -20.00
N LYS A 7 3.06 -42.28 -19.85
CA LYS A 7 1.86 -41.59 -19.34
C LYS A 7 2.22 -41.06 -17.95
N GLU A 8 2.32 -39.76 -17.81
CA GLU A 8 2.47 -39.13 -16.48
C GLU A 8 1.28 -39.57 -15.62
N GLY A 9 1.58 -40.28 -14.56
CA GLY A 9 0.54 -40.79 -13.67
C GLY A 9 -0.11 -39.61 -12.93
N PHE A 10 -1.40 -39.72 -12.62
CA PHE A 10 -2.16 -38.73 -11.83
C PHE A 10 -1.40 -38.23 -10.61
N LEU A 11 -0.66 -39.12 -9.94
CA LEU A 11 0.20 -38.78 -8.78
C LEU A 11 1.37 -37.84 -9.14
N GLU A 12 1.96 -37.96 -10.33
CA GLU A 12 3.04 -37.05 -10.77
C GLU A 12 2.49 -35.65 -11.01
N THR A 13 1.31 -35.55 -11.60
CA THR A 13 0.61 -34.27 -11.77
C THR A 13 0.32 -33.61 -10.42
N ILE A 14 -0.19 -34.34 -9.44
CA ILE A 14 -0.44 -33.84 -8.09
C ILE A 14 0.85 -33.35 -7.43
N LYS A 15 1.93 -34.12 -7.49
CA LYS A 15 3.24 -33.72 -6.95
C LYS A 15 3.73 -32.41 -7.58
N THR A 16 3.61 -32.27 -8.89
CA THR A 16 4.02 -31.05 -9.62
C THR A 16 3.20 -29.85 -9.15
N ILE A 17 1.88 -30.00 -9.01
CA ILE A 17 0.99 -28.93 -8.50
C ILE A 17 1.39 -28.53 -7.07
N ILE A 18 1.58 -29.49 -6.19
CA ILE A 18 1.98 -29.24 -4.79
C ILE A 18 3.33 -28.49 -4.75
N PHE A 19 4.32 -28.98 -5.51
CA PHE A 19 5.64 -28.33 -5.58
C PHE A 19 5.56 -26.91 -6.13
N ALA A 20 4.78 -26.67 -7.18
CA ALA A 20 4.55 -25.34 -7.75
C ALA A 20 3.90 -24.40 -6.74
N LEU A 21 2.89 -24.88 -5.98
CA LEU A 21 2.22 -24.09 -4.93
C LEU A 21 3.16 -23.75 -3.76
N ILE A 22 4.00 -24.70 -3.36
CA ILE A 22 5.02 -24.45 -2.32
C ILE A 22 6.02 -23.40 -2.80
N LEU A 23 6.54 -23.56 -4.01
CA LEU A 23 7.50 -22.60 -4.58
C LEU A 23 6.90 -21.20 -4.73
N ALA A 24 5.67 -21.10 -5.25
CA ALA A 24 4.94 -19.84 -5.35
C ALA A 24 4.67 -19.21 -3.96
N GLY A 25 4.33 -20.05 -2.98
CA GLY A 25 4.13 -19.62 -1.59
C GLY A 25 5.41 -19.05 -0.97
N ILE A 26 6.54 -19.74 -1.16
CA ILE A 26 7.86 -19.27 -0.72
C ILE A 26 8.20 -17.92 -1.39
N PHE A 27 8.04 -17.84 -2.71
CA PHE A 27 8.34 -16.61 -3.45
C PHE A 27 7.50 -15.43 -2.97
N ARG A 28 6.18 -15.62 -2.85
CA ARG A 28 5.24 -14.61 -2.34
C ARG A 28 5.57 -14.18 -0.90
N THR A 29 6.01 -15.11 -0.06
CA THR A 29 6.32 -14.83 1.35
C THR A 29 7.62 -14.05 1.50
N LEU A 30 8.64 -14.41 0.72
CA LEU A 30 9.99 -13.87 0.89
C LEU A 30 10.26 -12.62 0.02
N PHE A 31 9.68 -12.52 -1.17
CA PHE A 31 10.10 -11.47 -2.10
C PHE A 31 9.03 -10.44 -2.38
N PHE A 32 7.93 -10.82 -3.00
CA PHE A 32 6.92 -9.90 -3.50
C PHE A 32 5.52 -10.31 -3.09
N GLN A 33 4.76 -9.36 -2.61
CA GLN A 33 3.35 -9.57 -2.29
C GLN A 33 2.49 -8.70 -3.21
N PRO A 34 1.55 -9.30 -3.99
CA PRO A 34 0.61 -8.51 -4.75
C PRO A 34 -0.40 -7.83 -3.84
N PHE A 35 -0.67 -6.57 -4.13
CA PHE A 35 -1.71 -5.76 -3.51
C PHE A 35 -2.54 -5.09 -4.59
N TRP A 36 -3.76 -4.80 -4.28
CA TRP A 36 -4.62 -3.92 -5.08
C TRP A 36 -5.04 -2.71 -4.25
N ILE A 37 -5.28 -1.58 -4.90
CA ILE A 37 -5.57 -0.31 -4.24
C ILE A 37 -7.07 -0.12 -4.08
N PRO A 38 -7.64 -0.25 -2.85
CA PRO A 38 -9.07 -0.10 -2.62
C PRO A 38 -9.51 1.34 -2.38
N SER A 39 -8.59 2.26 -2.11
CA SER A 39 -8.90 3.62 -1.67
C SER A 39 -8.06 4.69 -2.37
N GLY A 40 -8.60 5.90 -2.48
CA GLY A 40 -7.97 7.01 -3.19
C GLY A 40 -7.00 7.85 -2.35
N SER A 41 -6.56 7.37 -1.19
CA SER A 41 -5.68 8.18 -0.30
C SER A 41 -4.27 8.40 -0.84
N MET A 42 -3.90 7.71 -1.92
CA MET A 42 -2.61 7.85 -2.61
C MET A 42 -2.77 8.36 -4.05
N LYS A 43 -3.96 8.89 -4.41
CA LYS A 43 -4.13 9.60 -5.68
C LYS A 43 -3.18 10.82 -5.66
N ASP A 44 -2.58 11.18 -6.65
CA ASP A 44 -2.37 10.93 -8.03
C ASP A 44 -1.27 9.85 -8.29
N THR A 45 -0.58 9.39 -7.23
CA THR A 45 0.51 8.40 -7.32
C THR A 45 -0.02 6.99 -7.61
N LEU A 46 -1.14 6.60 -6.97
CA LEU A 46 -1.78 5.29 -7.12
C LEU A 46 -3.28 5.50 -7.28
N LEU A 47 -3.87 4.86 -8.28
CA LEU A 47 -5.29 4.94 -8.56
C LEU A 47 -6.05 3.78 -7.89
N ILE A 48 -7.33 4.00 -7.64
CA ILE A 48 -8.22 2.94 -7.14
C ILE A 48 -8.37 1.87 -8.23
N GLY A 49 -8.09 0.62 -7.87
CA GLY A 49 -8.10 -0.51 -8.79
C GLY A 49 -6.73 -0.92 -9.30
N ASP A 50 -5.69 -0.12 -9.07
CA ASP A 50 -4.32 -0.49 -9.44
C ASP A 50 -3.87 -1.76 -8.72
N PHE A 51 -3.12 -2.59 -9.43
CA PHE A 51 -2.40 -3.73 -8.89
C PHE A 51 -0.90 -3.41 -8.80
N LEU A 52 -0.31 -3.72 -7.68
CA LEU A 52 1.11 -3.48 -7.45
C LEU A 52 1.76 -4.65 -6.70
N PHE A 53 3.07 -4.73 -6.79
CA PHE A 53 3.87 -5.67 -6.02
C PHE A 53 4.67 -4.92 -4.96
N VAL A 54 4.49 -5.31 -3.70
CA VAL A 54 5.27 -4.79 -2.58
C VAL A 54 6.54 -5.62 -2.43
N ASN A 55 7.67 -4.95 -2.50
CA ASN A 55 8.98 -5.57 -2.26
C ASN A 55 9.23 -5.69 -0.75
N LYS A 56 9.23 -6.91 -0.24
CA LYS A 56 9.43 -7.17 1.20
C LYS A 56 10.88 -7.03 1.65
N MET A 57 11.83 -7.11 0.71
CA MET A 57 13.26 -7.00 1.04
C MET A 57 13.70 -5.56 1.30
N SER A 58 12.95 -4.56 0.81
CA SER A 58 13.35 -3.15 0.92
C SER A 58 13.60 -2.68 2.35
N TYR A 59 12.80 -3.15 3.30
CA TYR A 59 12.92 -2.77 4.72
C TYR A 59 13.11 -3.97 5.65
N GLY A 60 13.47 -5.13 5.08
CA GLY A 60 13.67 -6.37 5.83
C GLY A 60 12.36 -7.01 6.32
N TYR A 61 12.54 -8.14 6.97
CA TYR A 61 11.43 -8.99 7.41
C TYR A 61 11.05 -8.72 8.85
N SER A 62 9.75 -8.57 9.08
CA SER A 62 9.13 -8.48 10.40
C SER A 62 8.03 -9.54 10.52
N TYR A 63 7.39 -9.64 11.68
CA TYR A 63 6.24 -10.54 11.85
C TYR A 63 5.13 -10.27 10.80
N ALA A 64 4.93 -9.03 10.39
CA ALA A 64 3.94 -8.66 9.38
C ALA A 64 4.29 -9.13 7.96
N SER A 65 5.54 -9.54 7.72
CA SER A 65 5.98 -10.11 6.43
C SER A 65 5.52 -11.55 6.24
N CYS A 66 5.12 -12.23 7.30
CA CYS A 66 4.66 -13.62 7.25
C CYS A 66 3.22 -13.74 6.77
N PRO A 67 2.89 -14.82 6.04
CA PRO A 67 1.56 -15.02 5.53
C PRO A 67 0.59 -15.41 6.64
N THR A 68 -0.65 -14.92 6.55
CA THR A 68 -1.79 -15.49 7.26
C THR A 68 -2.45 -16.50 6.33
N VAL A 69 -2.61 -17.75 6.78
CA VAL A 69 -3.23 -18.83 6.01
C VAL A 69 -4.57 -19.18 6.65
N ARG A 70 -5.65 -18.95 5.90
CA ARG A 70 -7.01 -19.28 6.34
C ARG A 70 -7.64 -20.22 5.32
N ILE A 71 -7.89 -21.46 5.72
CA ILE A 71 -8.57 -22.47 4.91
C ILE A 71 -9.88 -22.83 5.60
N ALA A 72 -10.95 -22.12 5.24
CA ALA A 72 -12.27 -22.29 5.85
C ALA A 72 -12.82 -23.73 5.73
N ALA A 73 -12.50 -24.42 4.63
CA ALA A 73 -12.98 -25.79 4.38
C ALA A 73 -12.52 -26.82 5.43
N ILE A 74 -11.39 -26.60 6.08
CA ILE A 74 -10.83 -27.49 7.11
C ILE A 74 -10.68 -26.82 8.47
N GLY A 75 -11.21 -25.58 8.61
CA GLY A 75 -11.11 -24.81 9.86
C GLY A 75 -9.68 -24.38 10.22
N LEU A 76 -8.74 -24.43 9.28
CA LEU A 76 -7.35 -24.06 9.52
C LEU A 76 -7.19 -22.53 9.47
N ASN A 77 -6.74 -21.97 10.59
CA ASN A 77 -6.42 -20.55 10.72
C ASN A 77 -5.03 -20.41 11.35
N ILE A 78 -4.02 -20.11 10.53
CA ILE A 78 -2.63 -19.86 10.95
C ILE A 78 -2.38 -18.37 10.75
N GLU A 79 -2.24 -17.64 11.84
CA GLU A 79 -1.94 -16.22 11.79
C GLU A 79 -0.43 -15.98 11.55
N ALA A 80 -0.09 -14.80 11.02
CA ALA A 80 1.31 -14.41 10.82
C ALA A 80 2.11 -14.46 12.13
N GLU A 81 1.44 -14.28 13.26
CA GLU A 81 2.03 -14.34 14.60
C GLU A 81 2.44 -15.77 15.00
N ASP A 82 1.69 -16.79 14.59
CA ASP A 82 2.00 -18.18 14.89
C ASP A 82 3.28 -18.64 14.18
N ILE A 83 3.55 -18.08 12.99
CA ILE A 83 4.73 -18.42 12.19
C ILE A 83 5.93 -17.59 12.60
N CYS A 84 5.75 -16.29 12.78
CA CYS A 84 6.82 -15.29 12.94
C CYS A 84 6.72 -14.50 14.25
N GLY A 85 6.03 -15.03 15.25
CA GLY A 85 5.88 -14.36 16.54
C GLY A 85 7.20 -14.03 17.24
N PHE A 86 8.27 -14.77 16.93
CA PHE A 86 9.63 -14.50 17.44
C PHE A 86 10.20 -13.15 16.92
N LEU A 87 9.63 -12.59 15.84
CA LEU A 87 9.96 -11.25 15.32
C LEU A 87 9.05 -10.15 15.88
N ARG A 88 8.10 -10.49 16.74
CA ARG A 88 7.22 -9.54 17.40
C ARG A 88 7.94 -8.94 18.60
N GLY A 89 7.99 -7.64 18.65
CA GLY A 89 8.56 -6.89 19.77
C GLY A 89 9.79 -6.05 19.38
N GLY A 90 9.61 -4.73 19.42
CA GLY A 90 10.63 -3.75 19.14
C GLY A 90 11.10 -3.72 17.68
N ASN A 91 12.27 -3.18 17.45
CA ASN A 91 12.90 -3.04 16.12
C ASN A 91 13.49 -4.35 15.57
N LYS A 92 12.90 -5.51 15.89
CA LYS A 92 13.39 -6.79 15.39
C LYS A 92 12.99 -7.01 13.93
N ARG A 93 13.87 -6.58 13.04
CA ARG A 93 13.78 -6.88 11.60
C ARG A 93 15.01 -7.66 11.18
N ILE A 94 14.82 -8.70 10.38
CA ILE A 94 15.92 -9.43 9.74
C ILE A 94 16.25 -8.71 8.45
N LEU A 95 17.53 -8.39 8.21
CA LEU A 95 18.00 -7.60 7.06
C LEU A 95 17.26 -6.26 6.94
N GLY A 96 17.03 -5.60 8.09
CA GLY A 96 16.29 -4.35 8.14
C GLY A 96 17.06 -3.19 7.51
N ALA A 97 16.34 -2.38 6.73
CA ALA A 97 16.74 -1.04 6.33
C ALA A 97 15.70 -0.04 6.81
N GLU A 98 16.14 1.18 7.11
CA GLU A 98 15.23 2.24 7.52
C GLU A 98 14.58 2.90 6.29
N PRO A 99 13.26 3.16 6.33
CA PRO A 99 12.59 3.88 5.27
C PRO A 99 13.04 5.35 5.25
N LYS A 100 13.13 5.90 4.05
CA LYS A 100 13.53 7.28 3.82
C LYS A 100 12.30 8.17 3.65
N ARG A 101 12.46 9.45 3.96
CA ARG A 101 11.41 10.45 3.70
C ARG A 101 11.05 10.46 2.21
N GLY A 102 9.75 10.41 1.93
CA GLY A 102 9.20 10.34 0.57
C GLY A 102 8.89 8.92 0.10
N ASP A 103 9.40 7.87 0.76
CA ASP A 103 9.10 6.49 0.40
C ASP A 103 7.61 6.19 0.54
N VAL A 104 7.09 5.40 -0.41
CA VAL A 104 5.76 4.81 -0.30
C VAL A 104 5.88 3.48 0.42
N VAL A 105 5.31 3.41 1.61
CA VAL A 105 5.44 2.26 2.50
C VAL A 105 4.12 1.54 2.70
N VAL A 106 4.18 0.21 2.79
CA VAL A 106 3.07 -0.62 3.25
C VAL A 106 3.36 -1.06 4.68
N PHE A 107 2.40 -0.85 5.55
CA PHE A 107 2.52 -1.23 6.97
C PHE A 107 1.21 -1.76 7.50
N ARG A 108 1.30 -2.60 8.53
CA ARG A 108 0.13 -3.13 9.22
C ARG A 108 -0.34 -2.13 10.27
N HIS A 109 -1.59 -1.69 10.16
CA HIS A 109 -2.17 -0.75 11.10
C HIS A 109 -2.32 -1.39 12.48
N PRO A 110 -1.81 -0.75 13.56
CA PRO A 110 -1.73 -1.39 14.88
C PRO A 110 -3.09 -1.69 15.52
N SER A 111 -4.12 -0.89 15.22
CA SER A 111 -5.43 -1.04 15.87
C SER A 111 -6.35 -2.04 15.17
N ASN A 112 -6.29 -2.16 13.84
CA ASN A 112 -7.23 -3.00 13.08
C ASN A 112 -6.57 -4.15 12.30
N GLY A 113 -5.22 -4.24 12.32
CA GLY A 113 -4.47 -5.30 11.65
C GLY A 113 -4.55 -5.30 10.13
N GLN A 114 -5.10 -4.25 9.52
CA GLN A 114 -5.17 -4.11 8.07
C GLN A 114 -3.88 -3.51 7.51
N ASP A 115 -3.57 -3.86 6.26
CA ASP A 115 -2.43 -3.29 5.57
C ASP A 115 -2.82 -1.94 4.95
N TYR A 116 -2.03 -0.91 5.24
CA TYR A 116 -2.17 0.44 4.71
C TYR A 116 -0.98 0.80 3.84
N ILE A 117 -1.24 1.56 2.78
CA ILE A 117 -0.21 2.15 1.95
C ILE A 117 -0.22 3.68 2.13
N LYS A 118 0.92 4.27 2.50
CA LYS A 118 1.07 5.71 2.72
C LYS A 118 2.46 6.17 2.33
N ARG A 119 2.60 7.48 2.11
CA ARG A 119 3.90 8.12 1.92
C ARG A 119 4.47 8.55 3.28
N LEU A 120 5.75 8.28 3.48
CA LEU A 120 6.48 8.69 4.68
C LEU A 120 6.86 10.17 4.57
N ILE A 121 6.24 11.00 5.38
CA ILE A 121 6.45 12.45 5.35
C ILE A 121 7.50 12.89 6.37
N ALA A 122 7.47 12.33 7.57
CA ALA A 122 8.39 12.69 8.65
C ALA A 122 9.17 11.48 9.17
N LEU A 123 10.31 11.75 9.76
CA LEU A 123 11.19 10.77 10.37
C LEU A 123 11.05 10.76 11.90
N PRO A 124 11.52 9.69 12.58
CA PRO A 124 11.48 9.63 14.04
C PRO A 124 12.09 10.85 14.72
N GLY A 125 11.40 11.38 15.73
CA GLY A 125 11.83 12.56 16.50
C GLY A 125 11.37 13.90 15.93
N GLU A 126 10.77 13.93 14.73
CA GLU A 126 10.25 15.16 14.14
C GLU A 126 8.82 15.46 14.59
N LYS A 127 8.52 16.75 14.72
CA LYS A 127 7.15 17.24 14.93
C LYS A 127 6.49 17.51 13.59
N VAL A 128 5.30 16.94 13.37
CA VAL A 128 4.46 17.20 12.19
C VAL A 128 3.21 17.94 12.64
N GLN A 129 2.87 19.00 11.92
CA GLN A 129 1.62 19.74 12.09
C GLN A 129 1.00 19.98 10.70
N ILE A 130 -0.32 20.02 10.66
CA ILE A 130 -1.06 20.46 9.47
C ILE A 130 -1.76 21.76 9.84
N LYS A 131 -1.44 22.83 9.11
CA LYS A 131 -2.07 24.15 9.30
C LYS A 131 -2.59 24.65 7.96
N ASN A 132 -3.86 24.96 7.90
CA ASN A 132 -4.52 25.42 6.66
C ASN A 132 -4.26 24.51 5.45
N GLY A 133 -4.19 23.18 5.68
CA GLY A 133 -3.91 22.19 4.64
C GLY A 133 -2.44 22.06 4.24
N LEU A 134 -1.52 22.80 4.87
CA LEU A 134 -0.08 22.72 4.63
C LEU A 134 0.60 21.88 5.73
N VAL A 135 1.50 21.02 5.32
CA VAL A 135 2.33 20.24 6.24
C VAL A 135 3.50 21.09 6.75
N PHE A 136 3.70 21.07 8.06
CA PHE A 136 4.86 21.66 8.73
C PHE A 136 5.68 20.56 9.39
N ILE A 137 6.99 20.57 9.17
CA ILE A 137 7.93 19.66 9.79
C ILE A 137 8.88 20.49 10.67
N ASN A 138 8.89 20.22 11.98
CA ASN A 138 9.67 20.98 12.97
C ASN A 138 9.42 22.50 12.90
N GLY A 139 8.16 22.89 12.61
CA GLY A 139 7.76 24.29 12.50
C GLY A 139 8.06 24.97 11.15
N THR A 140 8.70 24.28 10.22
CA THR A 140 8.97 24.78 8.87
C THR A 140 7.92 24.25 7.90
N PRO A 141 7.23 25.09 7.12
CA PRO A 141 6.28 24.64 6.13
C PRO A 141 6.99 23.91 4.99
N VAL A 142 6.35 22.86 4.50
CA VAL A 142 6.77 22.14 3.28
C VAL A 142 6.39 23.00 2.07
N GLU A 143 7.29 23.06 1.08
CA GLU A 143 7.04 23.82 -0.15
C GLU A 143 5.93 23.15 -0.96
N VAL A 144 4.93 23.94 -1.37
CA VAL A 144 3.80 23.47 -2.16
C VAL A 144 3.56 24.43 -3.34
N ILE A 145 3.61 23.88 -4.55
CA ILE A 145 3.41 24.64 -5.80
C ILE A 145 2.18 24.10 -6.52
N SER A 146 1.30 24.98 -7.01
CA SER A 146 0.13 24.59 -7.78
C SER A 146 0.54 23.93 -9.10
N ASP A 147 -0.08 22.79 -9.42
CA ASP A 147 0.14 21.99 -10.64
C ASP A 147 -1.19 21.74 -11.40
N GLY A 148 -2.09 22.71 -11.38
CA GLY A 148 -3.34 22.68 -12.11
C GLY A 148 -4.44 21.83 -11.44
N THR A 149 -5.11 20.98 -12.20
CA THR A 149 -6.22 20.17 -11.72
C THR A 149 -6.04 18.68 -12.07
N PHE A 150 -6.58 17.83 -11.20
CA PHE A 150 -6.76 16.41 -11.45
C PHE A 150 -8.24 16.17 -11.75
N ASP A 151 -8.52 15.68 -12.93
CA ASP A 151 -9.89 15.45 -13.42
C ASP A 151 -10.22 13.95 -13.36
N GLU A 152 -11.36 13.60 -12.77
CA GLU A 152 -11.86 12.23 -12.74
C GLU A 152 -13.38 12.19 -12.89
N VAL A 153 -13.92 11.04 -13.32
CA VAL A 153 -15.37 10.87 -13.42
C VAL A 153 -15.97 10.70 -12.03
N LYS A 154 -17.04 11.43 -11.72
CA LYS A 154 -17.81 11.29 -10.48
C LYS A 154 -18.68 10.04 -10.51
N ALA A 155 -18.05 8.88 -10.35
CA ALA A 155 -18.69 7.57 -10.32
C ALA A 155 -18.23 6.77 -9.09
N PRO A 156 -19.01 5.78 -8.63
CA PRO A 156 -18.62 4.91 -7.53
C PRO A 156 -17.30 4.19 -7.84
N GLN A 157 -16.32 4.28 -6.94
CA GLN A 157 -14.98 3.74 -7.12
C GLN A 157 -14.64 2.71 -6.04
N GLY A 158 -13.90 1.68 -6.44
CA GLY A 158 -13.42 0.63 -5.56
C GLY A 158 -14.54 -0.26 -4.98
N PRO A 159 -14.19 -1.17 -4.05
CA PRO A 159 -15.12 -2.14 -3.48
C PRO A 159 -16.18 -1.49 -2.60
N PHE A 160 -15.83 -0.37 -1.98
CA PHE A 160 -16.73 0.38 -1.10
C PHE A 160 -17.64 1.35 -1.87
N ARG A 161 -17.50 1.41 -3.20
CA ARG A 161 -18.27 2.28 -4.08
C ARG A 161 -18.28 3.74 -3.63
N ASN A 162 -17.17 4.21 -3.07
CA ASN A 162 -17.03 5.59 -2.61
C ASN A 162 -17.07 6.56 -3.79
N MET A 163 -17.86 7.61 -3.64
CA MET A 163 -17.90 8.70 -4.63
C MET A 163 -16.68 9.62 -4.42
N PRO A 164 -16.02 10.05 -5.51
CA PRO A 164 -14.96 11.06 -5.39
C PRO A 164 -15.51 12.39 -4.87
N ARG A 165 -14.76 13.05 -4.02
CA ARG A 165 -15.03 14.41 -3.57
C ARG A 165 -14.44 15.38 -4.59
N CYS A 166 -15.21 16.41 -4.97
CA CYS A 166 -14.85 17.38 -6.00
C CYS A 166 -14.61 18.75 -5.37
N ALA A 167 -13.65 19.49 -5.91
CA ALA A 167 -13.42 20.89 -5.54
C ALA A 167 -14.32 21.84 -6.32
N ASN A 168 -14.74 21.45 -7.54
CA ASN A 168 -15.73 22.21 -8.29
C ASN A 168 -17.14 22.06 -7.67
N GLU A 169 -17.97 23.08 -7.90
CA GLU A 169 -19.36 23.12 -7.44
C GLU A 169 -20.16 21.91 -7.92
N VAL A 170 -21.46 21.91 -7.72
CA VAL A 170 -22.35 20.77 -7.96
C VAL A 170 -22.01 20.02 -9.26
N VAL A 171 -21.50 18.79 -9.11
CA VAL A 171 -21.19 17.88 -10.21
C VAL A 171 -22.22 16.75 -10.21
N GLU A 172 -22.90 16.53 -11.31
CA GLU A 172 -23.80 15.39 -11.48
C GLU A 172 -23.05 14.06 -11.51
N GLN A 173 -23.78 12.97 -11.30
CA GLN A 173 -23.19 11.63 -11.45
C GLN A 173 -22.71 11.44 -12.89
N ASN A 174 -21.52 10.85 -13.05
CA ASN A 174 -20.77 10.71 -14.30
C ASN A 174 -20.27 12.03 -14.92
N GLY A 175 -20.45 13.16 -14.27
CA GLY A 175 -19.79 14.42 -14.64
C GLY A 175 -18.31 14.42 -14.24
N ILE A 176 -17.57 15.44 -14.68
CA ILE A 176 -16.15 15.59 -14.38
C ILE A 176 -15.96 16.28 -13.02
N CYS A 177 -15.38 15.52 -12.12
CA CYS A 177 -14.98 15.95 -10.79
C CYS A 177 -13.55 16.49 -10.85
N LYS A 178 -13.36 17.75 -10.52
CA LYS A 178 -12.05 18.40 -10.48
C LYS A 178 -11.53 18.47 -9.05
N LYS A 179 -10.23 18.30 -8.91
CA LYS A 179 -9.50 18.51 -7.65
C LYS A 179 -8.32 19.41 -7.92
N GLU A 180 -8.02 20.30 -6.99
CA GLU A 180 -6.79 21.09 -7.08
C GLU A 180 -5.60 20.16 -6.92
N LYS A 181 -4.64 20.26 -7.83
CA LYS A 181 -3.40 19.50 -7.82
C LYS A 181 -2.24 20.40 -7.46
N PHE A 182 -1.39 19.90 -6.58
CA PHE A 182 -0.18 20.57 -6.14
C PHE A 182 1.00 19.61 -6.16
N VAL A 183 2.19 20.14 -6.27
CA VAL A 183 3.44 19.42 -6.02
C VAL A 183 3.98 19.87 -4.68
N GLU A 184 4.11 18.91 -3.77
CA GLU A 184 4.72 19.09 -2.46
C GLU A 184 6.17 18.61 -2.51
N THR A 185 7.12 19.46 -2.07
CA THR A 185 8.55 19.14 -2.03
C THR A 185 9.02 19.02 -0.59
N LEU A 186 9.37 17.80 -0.20
CA LEU A 186 9.83 17.48 1.14
C LEU A 186 11.23 18.02 1.42
N PRO A 187 11.66 18.21 2.69
CA PRO A 187 12.96 18.77 3.05
C PRO A 187 14.19 18.08 2.48
N ASN A 188 14.05 16.82 2.05
CA ASN A 188 15.14 16.08 1.38
C ASN A 188 15.12 16.20 -0.14
N GLY A 189 14.29 17.09 -0.71
CA GLY A 189 14.18 17.32 -2.14
C GLY A 189 13.27 16.36 -2.90
N VAL A 190 12.65 15.39 -2.23
CA VAL A 190 11.68 14.50 -2.88
C VAL A 190 10.37 15.23 -3.10
N SER A 191 9.94 15.32 -4.34
CA SER A 191 8.68 15.94 -4.72
C SER A 191 7.62 14.90 -5.07
N HIS A 192 6.37 15.18 -4.78
CA HIS A 192 5.23 14.33 -5.12
C HIS A 192 3.95 15.15 -5.25
N SER A 193 3.00 14.61 -6.00
CA SER A 193 1.70 15.25 -6.17
C SER A 193 0.80 15.01 -4.97
N ILE A 194 0.05 16.04 -4.60
CA ILE A 194 -1.04 15.99 -3.62
C ILE A 194 -2.31 16.56 -4.23
N LEU A 195 -3.46 16.05 -3.82
CA LEU A 195 -4.77 16.51 -4.28
C LEU A 195 -5.53 17.13 -3.12
N ASN A 196 -6.04 18.33 -3.33
CA ASN A 196 -6.89 19.02 -2.38
C ASN A 196 -8.31 19.18 -2.95
N PHE A 197 -9.32 18.95 -2.13
CA PHE A 197 -10.73 19.16 -2.47
C PHE A 197 -11.43 20.08 -1.46
N MET A 198 -10.76 20.41 -0.36
CA MET A 198 -11.26 21.33 0.67
C MET A 198 -10.08 21.87 1.46
N ARG A 199 -10.03 23.19 1.67
CA ARG A 199 -9.09 23.78 2.62
C ARG A 199 -9.55 23.39 4.03
N GLN A 200 -8.82 22.52 4.68
CA GLN A 200 -9.04 22.27 6.10
C GLN A 200 -8.49 23.45 6.90
N THR A 201 -9.36 24.05 7.68
CA THR A 201 -9.00 25.14 8.61
C THR A 201 -8.73 24.63 10.02
N VAL A 202 -8.69 23.32 10.21
CA VAL A 202 -8.47 22.71 11.53
C VAL A 202 -7.00 22.53 11.77
N ASP A 203 -6.49 23.26 12.74
CA ASP A 203 -5.15 23.07 13.29
C ASP A 203 -5.24 21.99 14.38
N ASP A 204 -4.50 20.91 14.22
CA ASP A 204 -4.26 19.90 15.26
C ASP A 204 -2.93 20.16 15.98
#